data_660638c2ed9fa82a9712652d82657189
#
_entry.id   660638c2ed9fa82a9712652d82657189
#
_cell.length_a   1.000
_cell.length_b   1.000
_cell.length_c   1.000
_cell.angle_alpha   90.00
_cell.angle_beta   90.00
_cell.angle_gamma   90.00
#
_symmetry.space_group_name_H-M   'P 1'
#
loop_
_entity.id
_entity.type
_entity.pdbx_description
1 polymer ?
#
loop_
_entity_poly.entity_id
_entity_poly.type
_entity_poly.pdbx_seq_one_letter_code
_entity_poly.pdbx_strand_id
1 'polypeptide(L)'
;TDIIVGFPNETEEQFEETLSLVREVVYDSAFTFIFSPRPGTPAARMKDETPAEVKKARFLRLKELIDEQATYTASKFVGQIVEVLFDTVSKKDKTKISGYERHGRLVHVDGDESLIGQIKKVKITSSRTYSLMGEIIDDWRRSSKSWSN
;
A
#
# COMPACT_ATOMS: atom_id res chain seq x y z
N THR A 1 -1.03 8.24 -2.92
CA THR A 1 -0.49 9.47 -3.54
C THR A 1 0.99 9.35 -3.87
N ASP A 2 1.54 10.34 -4.60
CA ASP A 2 2.98 10.46 -4.88
C ASP A 2 3.51 11.71 -4.18
N ILE A 3 4.64 11.58 -3.48
CA ILE A 3 5.26 12.70 -2.76
C ILE A 3 6.73 12.80 -3.18
N ILE A 4 7.13 13.99 -3.59
CA ILE A 4 8.51 14.31 -3.96
C ILE A 4 9.07 15.29 -2.92
N VAL A 5 10.22 14.95 -2.33
CA VAL A 5 10.98 15.84 -1.43
C VAL A 5 12.29 16.26 -2.05
N GLY A 6 12.92 17.31 -1.51
CA GLY A 6 14.19 17.79 -1.98
C GLY A 6 14.08 18.53 -3.32
N PHE A 7 12.95 19.18 -3.59
CA PHE A 7 12.85 20.15 -4.68
C PHE A 7 13.94 21.23 -4.53
N PRO A 8 14.49 21.81 -5.62
CA PRO A 8 15.54 22.81 -5.52
C PRO A 8 15.23 23.91 -4.52
N ASN A 9 16.09 24.08 -3.52
CA ASN A 9 15.99 25.07 -2.42
C ASN A 9 14.79 24.85 -1.47
N GLU A 10 14.22 23.64 -1.41
CA GLU A 10 13.23 23.30 -0.37
C GLU A 10 13.82 23.58 1.01
N THR A 11 13.14 24.41 1.81
CA THR A 11 13.57 24.70 3.20
C THR A 11 13.11 23.62 4.17
N GLU A 12 13.64 23.62 5.39
CA GLU A 12 13.21 22.67 6.42
C GLU A 12 11.75 22.93 6.82
N GLU A 13 11.33 24.20 6.88
CA GLU A 13 9.96 24.58 7.20
C GLU A 13 8.98 24.06 6.15
N GLN A 14 9.31 24.16 4.86
CA GLN A 14 8.48 23.62 3.78
C GLN A 14 8.40 22.10 3.82
N PHE A 15 9.50 21.44 4.17
CA PHE A 15 9.49 20.00 4.37
C PHE A 15 8.63 19.59 5.58
N GLU A 16 8.68 20.34 6.70
CA GLU A 16 7.81 20.10 7.85
C GLU A 16 6.32 20.30 7.53
N GLU A 17 5.97 21.26 6.67
CA GLU A 17 4.61 21.42 6.16
C GLU A 17 4.15 20.16 5.38
N THR A 18 5.04 19.57 4.57
CA THR A 18 4.76 18.31 3.87
C THR A 18 4.49 17.18 4.88
N LEU A 19 5.31 17.03 5.93
CA LEU A 19 5.08 16.04 6.97
C LEU A 19 3.77 16.29 7.74
N SER A 20 3.45 17.57 8.00
CA SER A 20 2.20 17.95 8.66
C SER A 20 0.98 17.52 7.85
N LEU A 21 0.99 17.78 6.54
CA LEU A 21 -0.07 17.35 5.63
C LEU A 21 -0.22 15.82 5.62
N VAL A 22 0.90 15.10 5.56
CA VAL A 22 0.89 13.63 5.60
C VAL A 22 0.29 13.10 6.90
N ARG A 23 0.61 13.72 8.05
CA ARG A 23 0.02 13.35 9.36
C ARG A 23 -1.49 13.59 9.42
N GLU A 24 -1.96 14.67 8.81
CA GLU A 24 -3.39 15.02 8.81
C GLU A 24 -4.21 14.13 7.88
N VAL A 25 -3.72 13.87 6.66
CA VAL A 25 -4.45 13.10 5.64
C VAL A 25 -4.48 11.61 5.96
N VAL A 26 -3.40 11.07 6.53
CA VAL A 26 -3.23 9.62 6.82
C VAL A 26 -3.45 8.77 5.57
N TYR A 27 -2.55 8.90 4.59
CA TYR A 27 -2.63 8.15 3.35
C TYR A 27 -2.55 6.63 3.58
N ASP A 28 -3.34 5.87 2.84
CA ASP A 28 -3.28 4.40 2.82
C ASP A 28 -1.94 3.90 2.28
N SER A 29 -1.42 4.57 1.28
CA SER A 29 -0.07 4.36 0.73
C SER A 29 0.39 5.60 -0.03
N ALA A 30 1.70 5.81 -0.08
CA ALA A 30 2.32 6.84 -0.89
C ALA A 30 3.62 6.34 -1.52
N PHE A 31 3.82 6.65 -2.79
CA PHE A 31 5.14 6.54 -3.41
C PHE A 31 5.95 7.79 -3.10
N THR A 32 7.15 7.60 -2.58
CA THR A 32 8.00 8.71 -2.13
C THR A 32 9.28 8.74 -2.95
N PHE A 33 9.67 9.95 -3.37
CA PHE A 33 10.83 10.16 -4.23
C PHE A 33 11.65 11.34 -3.75
N ILE A 34 12.96 11.31 -4.02
CA ILE A 34 13.80 12.50 -3.99
C ILE A 34 13.71 13.16 -5.38
N PHE A 35 13.56 14.48 -5.42
CA PHE A 35 13.54 15.22 -6.68
C PHE A 35 14.74 14.87 -7.56
N SER A 36 14.47 14.57 -8.82
CA SER A 36 15.48 14.31 -9.85
C SER A 36 15.27 15.28 -11.02
N PRO A 37 16.28 16.10 -11.37
CA PRO A 37 16.14 17.08 -12.45
C PRO A 37 15.93 16.36 -13.79
N ARG A 38 14.92 16.80 -14.54
CA ARG A 38 14.65 16.29 -15.89
C ARG A 38 15.07 17.31 -16.93
N PRO A 39 15.92 16.95 -17.92
CA PRO A 39 16.34 17.86 -18.99
C PRO A 39 15.14 18.54 -19.65
N GLY A 40 15.28 19.84 -19.95
CA GLY A 40 14.24 20.62 -20.61
C GLY A 40 13.21 21.26 -19.68
N THR A 41 13.18 20.92 -18.39
CA THR A 41 12.25 21.51 -17.42
C THR A 41 12.82 22.79 -16.79
N PRO A 42 11.98 23.76 -16.38
CA PRO A 42 12.45 24.92 -15.60
C PRO A 42 13.16 24.50 -14.30
N ALA A 43 12.66 23.50 -13.60
CA ALA A 43 13.24 23.01 -12.35
C ALA A 43 14.66 22.45 -12.53
N ALA A 44 14.98 21.84 -13.69
CA ALA A 44 16.33 21.37 -13.98
C ALA A 44 17.36 22.49 -14.14
N ARG A 45 16.91 23.73 -14.35
CA ARG A 45 17.75 24.93 -14.50
C ARG A 45 17.90 25.72 -13.19
N MET A 46 17.15 25.35 -12.16
CA MET A 46 17.25 25.99 -10.86
C MET A 46 18.58 25.62 -10.20
N LYS A 47 19.24 26.64 -9.64
CA LYS A 47 20.39 26.39 -8.77
C LYS A 47 19.90 25.74 -7.49
N ASP A 48 20.46 24.61 -7.15
CA ASP A 48 20.08 23.85 -5.96
C ASP A 48 21.29 23.77 -5.03
N GLU A 49 21.18 24.43 -3.89
CA GLU A 49 22.22 24.48 -2.87
C GLU A 49 22.00 23.50 -1.72
N THR A 50 20.86 22.75 -1.76
CA THR A 50 20.56 21.77 -0.71
C THR A 50 21.45 20.54 -0.83
N PRO A 51 22.27 20.22 0.20
CA PRO A 51 23.13 19.04 0.18
C PRO A 51 22.34 17.74 -0.01
N ALA A 52 22.95 16.78 -0.70
CA ALA A 52 22.32 15.47 -0.96
C ALA A 52 21.97 14.71 0.33
N GLU A 53 22.80 14.84 1.36
CA GLU A 53 22.57 14.23 2.68
C GLU A 53 21.30 14.78 3.35
N VAL A 54 21.03 16.08 3.21
CA VAL A 54 19.83 16.73 3.75
C VAL A 54 18.59 16.19 3.03
N LYS A 55 18.61 16.12 1.71
CA LYS A 55 17.51 15.53 0.92
C LYS A 55 17.26 14.08 1.30
N LYS A 56 18.33 13.28 1.47
CA LYS A 56 18.24 11.89 1.90
C LYS A 56 17.65 11.77 3.31
N ALA A 57 18.06 12.64 4.25
CA ALA A 57 17.52 12.64 5.59
C ALA A 57 16.02 12.97 5.61
N ARG A 58 15.59 13.99 4.84
CA ARG A 58 14.16 14.32 4.68
C ARG A 58 13.38 13.15 4.07
N PHE A 59 13.90 12.53 3.02
CA PHE A 59 13.28 11.36 2.41
C PHE A 59 13.08 10.21 3.40
N LEU A 60 14.07 9.91 4.24
CA LEU A 60 13.96 8.84 5.23
C LEU A 60 12.91 9.17 6.30
N ARG A 61 12.84 10.42 6.77
CA ARG A 61 11.81 10.87 7.73
C ARG A 61 10.40 10.75 7.14
N LEU A 62 10.22 11.18 5.89
CA LEU A 62 8.95 11.02 5.20
C LEU A 62 8.57 9.55 5.04
N LYS A 63 9.54 8.71 4.61
CA LYS A 63 9.30 7.28 4.43
C LYS A 63 8.89 6.59 5.73
N GLU A 64 9.55 6.89 6.84
CA GLU A 64 9.21 6.36 8.16
C GLU A 64 7.77 6.70 8.55
N LEU A 65 7.37 7.97 8.40
CA LEU A 65 6.00 8.41 8.66
C LEU A 65 4.96 7.67 7.79
N ILE A 66 5.24 7.52 6.50
CA ILE A 66 4.35 6.77 5.57
C ILE A 66 4.25 5.29 5.97
N ASP A 67 5.39 4.65 6.30
CA ASP A 67 5.41 3.24 6.72
C ASP A 67 4.61 3.03 8.02
N GLU A 68 4.71 3.93 8.99
CA GLU A 68 3.90 3.92 10.22
C GLU A 68 2.40 4.02 9.92
N GLN A 69 2.02 5.00 9.10
CA GLN A 69 0.61 5.19 8.72
C GLN A 69 0.06 4.01 7.93
N ALA A 70 0.83 3.48 6.97
CA ALA A 70 0.43 2.31 6.20
C ALA A 70 0.24 1.07 7.10
N THR A 71 1.11 0.88 8.09
CA THR A 71 0.97 -0.19 9.09
C THR A 71 -0.29 -0.01 9.93
N TYR A 72 -0.54 1.20 10.41
CA TYR A 72 -1.72 1.53 11.19
C TYR A 72 -3.01 1.32 10.39
N THR A 73 -3.10 1.84 9.16
CA THR A 73 -4.28 1.69 8.31
C THR A 73 -4.50 0.23 7.91
N ALA A 74 -3.43 -0.55 7.63
CA ALA A 74 -3.52 -1.97 7.37
C ALA A 74 -4.08 -2.76 8.57
N SER A 75 -3.67 -2.42 9.78
CA SER A 75 -4.14 -3.10 11.00
C SER A 75 -5.65 -3.00 11.21
N LYS A 76 -6.30 -1.96 10.71
CA LYS A 76 -7.76 -1.77 10.81
C LYS A 76 -8.56 -2.82 10.03
N PHE A 77 -7.93 -3.50 9.07
CA PHE A 77 -8.59 -4.56 8.29
C PHE A 77 -8.65 -5.89 9.04
N VAL A 78 -7.85 -6.10 10.06
CA VAL A 78 -7.83 -7.36 10.82
C VAL A 78 -9.20 -7.64 11.43
N GLY A 79 -9.75 -8.84 11.17
CA GLY A 79 -11.08 -9.25 11.56
C GLY A 79 -12.20 -8.86 10.58
N GLN A 80 -11.93 -7.98 9.62
CA GLN A 80 -12.91 -7.61 8.58
C GLN A 80 -13.01 -8.68 7.49
N ILE A 81 -14.14 -8.69 6.82
CA ILE A 81 -14.38 -9.49 5.61
C ILE A 81 -14.37 -8.55 4.42
N VAL A 82 -13.47 -8.82 3.48
CA VAL A 82 -13.31 -8.02 2.25
C VAL A 82 -13.48 -8.88 1.01
N GLU A 83 -13.85 -8.26 -0.10
CA GLU A 83 -13.86 -8.91 -1.41
C GLU A 83 -12.50 -8.73 -2.07
N VAL A 84 -11.93 -9.83 -2.57
CA VAL A 84 -10.60 -9.87 -3.19
C VAL A 84 -10.72 -10.48 -4.58
N LEU A 85 -10.23 -9.76 -5.59
CA LEU A 85 -10.01 -10.29 -6.94
C LEU A 85 -8.62 -10.93 -6.97
N PHE A 86 -8.55 -12.25 -7.11
CA PHE A 86 -7.29 -12.97 -7.22
C PHE A 86 -6.75 -12.92 -8.64
N ASP A 87 -5.50 -12.51 -8.80
CA ASP A 87 -4.85 -12.33 -10.10
C ASP A 87 -3.45 -12.97 -10.19
N THR A 88 -2.88 -13.39 -9.08
CA THR A 88 -1.48 -13.84 -9.03
C THR A 88 -1.32 -15.09 -8.17
N VAL A 89 -0.66 -16.11 -8.74
CA VAL A 89 -0.15 -17.26 -7.98
C VAL A 89 1.25 -16.93 -7.48
N SER A 90 1.54 -17.25 -6.22
CA SER A 90 2.86 -17.02 -5.64
C SER A 90 3.94 -17.80 -6.41
N LYS A 91 5.02 -17.11 -6.79
CA LYS A 91 6.16 -17.75 -7.48
C LYS A 91 6.94 -18.71 -6.57
N LYS A 92 6.91 -18.47 -5.25
CA LYS A 92 7.65 -19.25 -4.25
C LYS A 92 6.86 -20.43 -3.71
N ASP A 93 5.54 -20.31 -3.66
CA ASP A 93 4.66 -21.31 -3.06
C ASP A 93 3.34 -21.32 -3.83
N LYS A 94 3.14 -22.34 -4.67
CA LYS A 94 1.95 -22.50 -5.51
C LYS A 94 0.66 -22.78 -4.74
N THR A 95 0.75 -23.03 -3.44
CA THR A 95 -0.41 -23.15 -2.54
C THR A 95 -0.89 -21.79 -2.03
N LYS A 96 -0.24 -20.70 -2.45
CA LYS A 96 -0.61 -19.34 -2.08
C LYS A 96 -0.92 -18.49 -3.30
N ILE A 97 -2.02 -17.78 -3.20
CA ILE A 97 -2.46 -16.82 -4.21
C ILE A 97 -2.58 -15.43 -3.59
N SER A 98 -2.57 -14.43 -4.43
CA SER A 98 -2.79 -13.04 -4.01
C SER A 98 -3.67 -12.29 -4.99
N GLY A 99 -4.23 -11.22 -4.52
CA GLY A 99 -5.05 -10.31 -5.28
C GLY A 99 -5.28 -9.02 -4.53
N TYR A 100 -6.12 -8.17 -5.05
CA TYR A 100 -6.38 -6.86 -4.48
C TYR A 100 -7.82 -6.76 -3.96
N GLU A 101 -7.97 -6.19 -2.76
CA GLU A 101 -9.26 -5.75 -2.27
C GLU A 101 -9.63 -4.38 -2.89
N ARG A 102 -10.84 -3.90 -2.65
CA ARG A 102 -11.42 -2.73 -3.32
C ARG A 102 -10.61 -1.43 -3.20
N HIS A 103 -9.85 -1.25 -2.10
CA HIS A 103 -9.00 -0.06 -1.87
C HIS A 103 -7.56 -0.23 -2.39
N GLY A 104 -7.29 -1.31 -3.15
CA GLY A 104 -5.99 -1.56 -3.75
C GLY A 104 -4.95 -2.16 -2.80
N ARG A 105 -5.34 -2.71 -1.66
CA ARG A 105 -4.43 -3.43 -0.77
C ARG A 105 -4.24 -4.87 -1.23
N LEU A 106 -2.99 -5.30 -1.26
CA LEU A 106 -2.61 -6.66 -1.60
C LEU A 106 -3.02 -7.62 -0.48
N VAL A 107 -3.74 -8.67 -0.83
CA VAL A 107 -4.20 -9.73 0.09
C VAL A 107 -3.62 -11.07 -0.33
N HIS A 108 -3.01 -11.78 0.60
CA HIS A 108 -2.51 -13.13 0.41
C HIS A 108 -3.39 -14.14 1.14
N VAL A 109 -3.68 -15.26 0.49
CA VAL A 109 -4.44 -16.37 1.07
C VAL A 109 -3.84 -17.71 0.64
N ASP A 110 -4.19 -18.77 1.37
CA ASP A 110 -3.99 -20.13 0.89
C ASP A 110 -5.04 -20.42 -0.18
N GLY A 111 -4.60 -20.94 -1.33
CA GLY A 111 -5.44 -21.23 -2.48
C GLY A 111 -4.61 -21.62 -3.70
N ASP A 112 -5.26 -22.14 -4.71
CA ASP A 112 -4.63 -22.63 -5.92
C ASP A 112 -5.02 -21.82 -7.18
N GLU A 113 -4.43 -22.16 -8.30
CA GLU A 113 -4.60 -21.50 -9.58
C GLU A 113 -6.07 -21.44 -10.06
N SER A 114 -6.93 -22.35 -9.63
CA SER A 114 -8.34 -22.37 -10.04
C SER A 114 -9.14 -21.15 -9.58
N LEU A 115 -8.62 -20.43 -8.60
CA LEU A 115 -9.23 -19.22 -8.05
C LEU A 115 -8.83 -17.94 -8.78
N ILE A 116 -7.86 -18.00 -9.69
CA ILE A 116 -7.42 -16.83 -10.45
C ILE A 116 -8.56 -16.33 -11.35
N GLY A 117 -8.75 -15.01 -11.37
CA GLY A 117 -9.85 -14.33 -12.04
C GLY A 117 -11.17 -14.34 -11.28
N GLN A 118 -11.21 -14.95 -10.09
CA GLN A 118 -12.40 -14.98 -9.25
C GLN A 118 -12.36 -13.93 -8.14
N ILE A 119 -13.53 -13.38 -7.81
CA ILE A 119 -13.72 -12.55 -6.60
C ILE A 119 -14.24 -13.45 -5.48
N LYS A 120 -13.55 -13.45 -4.35
CA LYS A 120 -13.94 -14.19 -3.15
C LYS A 120 -14.00 -13.29 -1.93
N LYS A 121 -14.80 -13.67 -0.95
CA LYS A 121 -14.79 -13.07 0.38
C LYS A 121 -13.66 -13.66 1.19
N VAL A 122 -12.88 -12.79 1.80
CA VAL A 122 -11.72 -13.14 2.62
C VAL A 122 -11.86 -12.50 3.98
N LYS A 123 -11.73 -13.30 5.04
CA LYS A 123 -11.59 -12.79 6.41
C LYS A 123 -10.11 -12.48 6.64
N ILE A 124 -9.81 -11.22 6.93
CA ILE A 124 -8.44 -10.79 7.21
C ILE A 124 -8.03 -11.26 8.60
N THR A 125 -6.95 -12.02 8.67
CA THR A 125 -6.42 -12.61 9.92
C THR A 125 -5.22 -11.87 10.47
N SER A 126 -4.42 -11.24 9.60
CA SER A 126 -3.28 -10.40 10.00
C SER A 126 -2.93 -9.37 8.93
N SER A 127 -2.12 -8.40 9.31
CA SER A 127 -1.65 -7.33 8.42
C SER A 127 -0.14 -7.16 8.50
N ARG A 128 0.42 -6.65 7.41
CA ARG A 128 1.77 -6.09 7.31
C ARG A 128 1.64 -4.66 6.79
N THR A 129 2.73 -3.93 6.73
CA THR A 129 2.72 -2.53 6.26
C THR A 129 1.98 -2.35 4.94
N TYR A 130 2.23 -3.21 3.94
CA TYR A 130 1.69 -3.07 2.58
C TYR A 130 0.88 -4.27 2.09
N SER A 131 0.58 -5.23 2.95
CA SER A 131 -0.23 -6.39 2.59
C SER A 131 -1.04 -6.93 3.75
N LEU A 132 -2.09 -7.66 3.41
CA LEU A 132 -2.98 -8.34 4.32
C LEU A 132 -2.85 -9.85 4.13
N MET A 133 -3.09 -10.60 5.18
CA MET A 133 -3.20 -12.05 5.16
C MET A 133 -4.62 -12.43 5.55
N GLY A 134 -5.19 -13.43 4.91
CA GLY A 134 -6.55 -13.83 5.24
C GLY A 134 -6.87 -15.25 4.84
N GLU A 135 -8.10 -15.62 5.10
CA GLU A 135 -8.67 -16.93 4.79
C GLU A 135 -9.93 -16.72 3.95
N ILE A 136 -10.05 -17.51 2.87
CA ILE A 136 -11.26 -17.51 2.04
C ILE A 136 -12.40 -18.06 2.88
N ILE A 137 -13.50 -17.31 2.96
CA ILE A 137 -14.73 -17.82 3.59
C ILE A 137 -15.65 -18.36 2.51
N ASP A 138 -16.02 -19.62 2.66
CA ASP A 138 -17.00 -20.27 1.79
C ASP A 138 -18.34 -19.52 1.87
N ASP A 139 -18.98 -19.36 0.71
CA ASP A 139 -20.29 -18.72 0.63
C ASP A 139 -21.30 -19.59 1.38
N TRP A 140 -21.67 -19.20 2.60
CA TRP A 140 -22.72 -19.86 3.41
C TRP A 140 -24.04 -20.07 2.64
N ARG A 141 -24.23 -19.38 1.51
CA ARG A 141 -25.40 -19.52 0.62
C ARG A 141 -25.46 -20.88 -0.12
N ARG A 142 -24.40 -21.70 -0.11
CA ARG A 142 -24.44 -23.04 -0.71
C ARG A 142 -24.85 -24.14 0.27
N SER A 143 -24.79 -23.92 1.57
CA SER A 143 -25.16 -24.95 2.57
C SER A 143 -26.67 -24.98 2.91
N SER A 144 -27.50 -24.08 2.37
CA SER A 144 -28.95 -24.06 2.59
C SER A 144 -29.79 -24.83 1.56
N LYS A 145 -29.17 -25.63 0.68
CA LYS A 145 -29.90 -26.46 -0.30
C LYS A 145 -29.83 -27.98 -0.07
N SER A 146 -29.74 -28.41 1.17
CA SER A 146 -29.89 -29.86 1.50
C SER A 146 -30.92 -30.10 2.61
N TRP A 147 -32.06 -29.41 2.53
CA TRP A 147 -33.27 -29.79 3.26
C TRP A 147 -34.39 -29.95 2.23
N SER A 148 -34.42 -31.08 1.54
CA SER A 148 -35.58 -31.54 0.79
C SER A 148 -35.51 -33.05 0.73
N ASN A 149 -36.34 -33.66 1.52
CA ASN A 149 -36.93 -34.97 1.65
C ASN A 149 -36.53 -35.74 2.86
#